data_8297a6d2d208e47a68824cdd971835a3
#
_entry.id   8297a6d2d208e47a68824cdd971835a3
#
_cell.length_a   1.000
_cell.length_b   1.000
_cell.length_c   1.000
_cell.angle_alpha   90.00
_cell.angle_beta   90.00
_cell.angle_gamma   90.00
#
_symmetry.space_group_name_H-M   'P 1'
#
loop_
_entity.id
_entity.type
_entity.pdbx_description
1 polymer ?
#
loop_
_entity_poly.entity_id
_entity_poly.type
_entity_poly.pdbx_seq_one_letter_code
_entity_poly.pdbx_strand_id
1 'polypeptide(L)'
;MLTLNQVAYRWPDAAADCLHAISLELRDGEWLALTGDNGAGKSTLLRIMAGLLSPTSGSVTLNGEPIAQLQNRQRAAAIGVLFQEAENQIFHSNVAQEVAFGLKLQRLSAEEISRRTQAALRLCQLTDVAEAHPLDLHAAQRRMVAVASLEAMAPPVLLLDEPSRDFDAHWLTVFEHWLATCRARGTSVVAISHDAAFTRRHFSRVVLLENGRLSKGE
;
A
#
# COMPACT_ATOMS: atom_id res chain seq x y z
N MET A 1 -10.68 4.72 -9.75
CA MET A 1 -11.35 3.41 -9.59
C MET A 1 -10.42 2.27 -10.00
N LEU A 2 -10.19 1.27 -9.15
CA LEU A 2 -9.40 0.06 -9.43
C LEU A 2 -10.36 -1.13 -9.54
N THR A 3 -10.28 -1.89 -10.65
CA THR A 3 -11.23 -2.98 -10.92
C THR A 3 -10.49 -4.27 -11.27
N LEU A 4 -10.87 -5.35 -10.61
CA LEU A 4 -10.46 -6.72 -10.93
C LEU A 4 -11.64 -7.43 -11.60
N ASN A 5 -11.41 -8.07 -12.73
CA ASN A 5 -12.41 -8.82 -13.46
C ASN A 5 -11.95 -10.27 -13.65
N GLN A 6 -12.62 -11.20 -12.96
CA GLN A 6 -12.39 -12.65 -13.03
C GLN A 6 -10.90 -13.03 -12.90
N VAL A 7 -10.18 -12.35 -12.00
CA VAL A 7 -8.74 -12.58 -11.77
C VAL A 7 -8.50 -13.94 -11.15
N ALA A 8 -7.71 -14.78 -11.80
CA ALA A 8 -7.16 -16.00 -11.22
C ALA A 8 -5.63 -15.93 -11.22
N TYR A 9 -5.02 -16.64 -10.28
CA TYR A 9 -3.56 -16.68 -10.20
C TYR A 9 -3.07 -18.04 -9.70
N ARG A 10 -2.04 -18.55 -10.38
CA ARG A 10 -1.30 -19.75 -10.00
C ARG A 10 0.17 -19.40 -9.89
N TRP A 11 0.78 -19.80 -8.78
CA TRP A 11 2.23 -19.69 -8.63
C TRP A 11 2.94 -20.64 -9.59
N PRO A 12 4.13 -20.28 -10.12
CA PRO A 12 4.97 -21.22 -10.87
C PRO A 12 5.12 -22.53 -10.09
N ASP A 13 5.04 -23.65 -10.77
CA ASP A 13 5.17 -25.01 -10.21
C ASP A 13 4.08 -25.43 -9.20
N ALA A 14 3.06 -24.61 -8.96
CA ALA A 14 1.93 -24.98 -8.11
C ALA A 14 0.93 -25.87 -8.86
N ALA A 15 0.40 -26.89 -8.19
CA ALA A 15 -0.61 -27.80 -8.75
C ALA A 15 -2.01 -27.15 -8.88
N ALA A 16 -2.29 -26.11 -8.08
CA ALA A 16 -3.61 -25.47 -8.03
C ALA A 16 -3.50 -23.96 -8.03
N ASP A 17 -4.58 -23.29 -8.41
CA ASP A 17 -4.69 -21.84 -8.35
C ASP A 17 -4.70 -21.36 -6.88
N CYS A 18 -4.01 -20.26 -6.63
CA CYS A 18 -4.03 -19.54 -5.35
C CYS A 18 -5.24 -18.59 -5.28
N LEU A 19 -5.69 -18.06 -6.42
CA LEU A 19 -6.85 -17.17 -6.53
C LEU A 19 -7.77 -17.66 -7.66
N HIS A 20 -9.08 -17.62 -7.40
CA HIS A 20 -10.10 -18.19 -8.29
C HIS A 20 -11.13 -17.14 -8.69
N ALA A 21 -11.06 -16.65 -9.92
CA ALA A 21 -12.08 -15.77 -10.55
C ALA A 21 -12.50 -14.58 -9.66
N ILE A 22 -11.52 -13.88 -9.09
CA ILE A 22 -11.74 -12.73 -8.21
C ILE A 22 -12.29 -11.55 -9.04
N SER A 23 -13.46 -11.06 -8.66
CA SER A 23 -14.02 -9.81 -9.17
C SER A 23 -14.24 -8.85 -8.01
N LEU A 24 -13.59 -7.69 -8.07
CA LEU A 24 -13.59 -6.69 -7.02
C LEU A 24 -13.48 -5.30 -7.64
N GLU A 25 -14.25 -4.36 -7.13
CA GLU A 25 -14.16 -2.95 -7.47
C GLU A 25 -13.82 -2.15 -6.23
N LEU A 26 -12.80 -1.31 -6.32
CA LEU A 26 -12.47 -0.26 -5.36
C LEU A 26 -12.85 1.08 -5.98
N ARG A 27 -13.84 1.75 -5.39
CA ARG A 27 -14.30 3.07 -5.84
C ARG A 27 -13.36 4.17 -5.39
N ASP A 28 -13.46 5.31 -6.05
CA ASP A 28 -12.66 6.48 -5.65
C ASP A 28 -13.05 6.93 -4.23
N GLY A 29 -12.04 7.14 -3.38
CA GLY A 29 -12.20 7.47 -1.96
C GLY A 29 -12.70 6.34 -1.07
N GLU A 30 -12.92 5.14 -1.59
CA GLU A 30 -13.35 3.97 -0.81
C GLU A 30 -12.22 3.38 0.02
N TRP A 31 -12.56 2.94 1.23
CA TRP A 31 -11.67 2.23 2.16
C TRP A 31 -12.19 0.82 2.40
N LEU A 32 -11.47 -0.17 1.87
CA LEU A 32 -11.83 -1.58 1.88
C LEU A 32 -10.81 -2.39 2.70
N ALA A 33 -11.29 -3.16 3.67
CA ALA A 33 -10.49 -4.15 4.37
C ALA A 33 -10.63 -5.52 3.70
N LEU A 34 -9.49 -6.17 3.43
CA LEU A 34 -9.41 -7.54 2.95
C LEU A 34 -9.00 -8.42 4.13
N THR A 35 -9.91 -9.29 4.55
CA THR A 35 -9.72 -10.22 5.68
C THR A 35 -9.65 -11.67 5.19
N GLY A 36 -9.33 -12.60 6.06
CA GLY A 36 -9.26 -14.04 5.77
C GLY A 36 -8.04 -14.68 6.42
N ASP A 37 -8.00 -16.01 6.42
CA ASP A 37 -6.95 -16.80 7.05
C ASP A 37 -5.57 -16.60 6.38
N ASN A 38 -4.52 -16.98 7.12
CA ASN A 38 -3.18 -17.05 6.56
C ASN A 38 -3.14 -18.09 5.42
N GLY A 39 -2.50 -17.70 4.31
CA GLY A 39 -2.47 -18.55 3.11
C GLY A 39 -3.70 -18.42 2.18
N ALA A 40 -4.74 -17.65 2.53
CA ALA A 40 -5.91 -17.45 1.68
C ALA A 40 -5.64 -16.72 0.36
N GLY A 41 -4.45 -16.14 0.19
CA GLY A 41 -4.05 -15.43 -1.04
C GLY A 41 -4.12 -13.89 -0.95
N LYS A 42 -4.33 -13.30 0.25
CA LYS A 42 -4.51 -11.85 0.43
C LYS A 42 -3.33 -11.02 -0.11
N SER A 43 -2.11 -11.32 0.31
CA SER A 43 -0.91 -10.59 -0.14
C SER A 43 -0.63 -10.83 -1.64
N THR A 44 -1.00 -12.00 -2.17
CA THR A 44 -0.93 -12.29 -3.61
C THR A 44 -1.91 -11.40 -4.37
N LEU A 45 -3.15 -11.29 -3.89
CA LEU A 45 -4.16 -10.43 -4.48
C LEU A 45 -3.72 -8.96 -4.47
N LEU A 46 -3.18 -8.48 -3.34
CA LEU A 46 -2.66 -7.13 -3.21
C LEU A 46 -1.51 -6.85 -4.20
N ARG A 47 -0.59 -7.80 -4.41
CA ARG A 47 0.48 -7.66 -5.41
C ARG A 47 -0.04 -7.62 -6.85
N ILE A 48 -1.11 -8.37 -7.15
CA ILE A 48 -1.79 -8.31 -8.44
C ILE A 48 -2.49 -6.96 -8.63
N MET A 49 -3.16 -6.44 -7.61
CA MET A 49 -3.76 -5.10 -7.62
C MET A 49 -2.72 -4.00 -7.84
N ALA A 50 -1.51 -4.18 -7.32
CA ALA A 50 -0.38 -3.27 -7.53
C ALA A 50 0.28 -3.42 -8.93
N GLY A 51 -0.10 -4.43 -9.70
CA GLY A 51 0.56 -4.76 -10.97
C GLY A 51 1.99 -5.31 -10.81
N LEU A 52 2.31 -5.84 -9.62
CA LEU A 52 3.60 -6.49 -9.34
C LEU A 52 3.59 -7.97 -9.71
N LEU A 53 2.40 -8.56 -9.81
CA LEU A 53 2.18 -9.90 -10.34
C LEU A 53 1.13 -9.80 -11.46
N SER A 54 1.38 -10.52 -12.55
CA SER A 54 0.40 -10.65 -13.64
C SER A 54 -0.55 -11.81 -13.34
N PRO A 55 -1.87 -11.61 -13.43
CA PRO A 55 -2.82 -12.70 -13.23
C PRO A 55 -2.64 -13.78 -14.32
N THR A 56 -2.92 -15.03 -13.97
CA THR A 56 -2.93 -16.16 -14.94
C THR A 56 -4.13 -16.03 -15.90
N SER A 57 -5.24 -15.50 -15.42
CA SER A 57 -6.42 -15.15 -16.23
C SER A 57 -7.17 -13.98 -15.60
N GLY A 58 -8.07 -13.36 -16.37
CA GLY A 58 -8.77 -12.15 -15.97
C GLY A 58 -7.94 -10.89 -16.21
N SER A 59 -8.39 -9.77 -15.66
CA SER A 59 -7.72 -8.47 -15.87
C SER A 59 -7.84 -7.56 -14.66
N VAL A 60 -6.88 -6.65 -14.53
CA VAL A 60 -6.89 -5.54 -13.57
C VAL A 60 -6.81 -4.23 -14.34
N THR A 61 -7.71 -3.31 -14.05
CA THR A 61 -7.73 -1.99 -14.66
C THR A 61 -7.70 -0.89 -13.61
N LEU A 62 -7.02 0.19 -13.91
CA LEU A 62 -7.02 1.43 -13.14
C LEU A 62 -7.64 2.54 -14.01
N ASN A 63 -8.76 3.11 -13.57
CA ASN A 63 -9.55 4.09 -14.34
C ASN A 63 -9.90 3.62 -15.76
N GLY A 64 -10.16 2.30 -15.92
CA GLY A 64 -10.49 1.67 -17.21
C GLY A 64 -9.27 1.27 -18.05
N GLU A 65 -8.06 1.69 -17.69
CA GLU A 65 -6.83 1.31 -18.40
C GLU A 65 -6.21 0.05 -17.78
N PRO A 66 -5.83 -0.99 -18.58
CA PRO A 66 -5.20 -2.18 -18.05
C PRO A 66 -3.89 -1.85 -17.34
N ILE A 67 -3.74 -2.29 -16.07
CA ILE A 67 -2.57 -1.97 -15.25
C ILE A 67 -1.27 -2.53 -15.87
N ALA A 68 -1.35 -3.60 -16.62
CA ALA A 68 -0.22 -4.20 -17.33
C ALA A 68 0.33 -3.33 -18.48
N GLN A 69 -0.46 -2.37 -19.00
CA GLN A 69 -0.05 -1.43 -20.04
C GLN A 69 0.56 -0.14 -19.48
N LEU A 70 0.35 0.14 -18.18
CA LEU A 70 0.95 1.30 -17.53
C LEU A 70 2.46 1.12 -17.40
N GLN A 71 3.21 2.18 -17.75
CA GLN A 71 4.64 2.23 -17.46
C GLN A 71 4.88 2.17 -15.94
N ASN A 72 6.02 1.63 -15.50
CA ASN A 72 6.36 1.52 -14.07
C ASN A 72 6.22 2.85 -13.33
N ARG A 73 6.62 3.97 -13.94
CA ARG A 73 6.50 5.31 -13.37
C ARG A 73 5.05 5.74 -13.19
N GLN A 74 4.19 5.48 -14.17
CA GLN A 74 2.77 5.82 -14.10
C GLN A 74 2.08 5.00 -13.00
N ARG A 75 2.39 3.70 -12.93
CA ARG A 75 1.87 2.79 -11.92
C ARG A 75 2.31 3.20 -10.52
N ALA A 76 3.60 3.50 -10.31
CA ALA A 76 4.12 3.97 -9.03
C ALA A 76 3.57 5.33 -8.60
N ALA A 77 3.20 6.21 -9.55
CA ALA A 77 2.53 7.46 -9.25
C ALA A 77 1.05 7.28 -8.85
N ALA A 78 0.42 6.21 -9.32
CA ALA A 78 -1.01 5.96 -9.14
C ALA A 78 -1.32 5.03 -7.97
N ILE A 79 -0.42 4.09 -7.66
CA ILE A 79 -0.61 3.07 -6.62
C ILE A 79 0.60 3.04 -5.70
N GLY A 80 0.39 3.34 -4.43
CA GLY A 80 1.37 3.17 -3.36
C GLY A 80 1.15 1.85 -2.63
N VAL A 81 2.23 1.17 -2.26
CA VAL A 81 2.17 -0.12 -1.55
C VAL A 81 2.99 -0.04 -0.28
N LEU A 82 2.38 -0.40 0.85
CA LEU A 82 3.09 -0.68 2.10
C LEU A 82 3.05 -2.19 2.33
N PHE A 83 4.20 -2.85 2.20
CA PHE A 83 4.31 -4.28 2.47
C PHE A 83 4.42 -4.58 3.96
N GLN A 84 4.14 -5.82 4.33
CA GLN A 84 4.23 -6.30 5.70
C GLN A 84 5.64 -6.08 6.29
N GLU A 85 6.68 -6.35 5.51
CA GLU A 85 8.09 -6.11 5.87
C GLU A 85 8.57 -4.81 5.19
N ALA A 86 8.27 -3.67 5.81
CA ALA A 86 8.58 -2.35 5.26
C ALA A 86 10.10 -2.11 5.10
N GLU A 87 10.92 -2.73 5.93
CA GLU A 87 12.39 -2.67 5.87
C GLU A 87 12.95 -3.20 4.56
N ASN A 88 12.30 -4.16 3.93
CA ASN A 88 12.70 -4.70 2.63
C ASN A 88 12.43 -3.74 1.47
N GLN A 89 11.76 -2.61 1.73
CA GLN A 89 11.48 -1.55 0.75
C GLN A 89 12.51 -0.41 0.79
N ILE A 90 13.43 -0.41 1.77
CA ILE A 90 14.39 0.68 2.01
C ILE A 90 15.67 0.39 1.25
N PHE A 91 16.10 1.33 0.41
CA PHE A 91 17.27 1.18 -0.47
C PHE A 91 18.37 2.21 -0.20
N HIS A 92 18.03 3.35 0.41
CA HIS A 92 18.98 4.45 0.62
C HIS A 92 19.56 4.44 2.03
N SER A 93 20.79 4.96 2.14
CA SER A 93 21.50 5.08 3.42
C SER A 93 21.10 6.29 4.27
N ASN A 94 20.08 7.05 3.84
CA ASN A 94 19.65 8.27 4.51
C ASN A 94 18.11 8.36 4.37
N VAL A 95 17.44 8.63 5.49
CA VAL A 95 15.96 8.69 5.56
C VAL A 95 15.39 9.71 4.57
N ALA A 96 15.96 10.92 4.53
CA ALA A 96 15.46 11.95 3.61
C ALA A 96 15.64 11.56 2.14
N GLN A 97 16.72 10.86 1.79
CA GLN A 97 16.94 10.35 0.44
C GLN A 97 15.96 9.25 0.06
N GLU A 98 15.65 8.36 1.00
CA GLU A 98 14.63 7.32 0.82
C GLU A 98 13.26 7.93 0.54
N VAL A 99 12.82 8.89 1.37
CA VAL A 99 11.55 9.58 1.19
C VAL A 99 11.48 10.35 -0.13
N ALA A 100 12.59 10.94 -0.56
CA ALA A 100 12.69 11.70 -1.81
C ALA A 100 12.75 10.81 -3.07
N PHE A 101 13.05 9.52 -2.94
CA PHE A 101 13.37 8.66 -4.08
C PHE A 101 12.25 8.58 -5.12
N GLY A 102 11.03 8.29 -4.70
CA GLY A 102 9.89 8.21 -5.59
C GLY A 102 9.60 9.52 -6.32
N LEU A 103 9.79 10.65 -5.66
CA LEU A 103 9.62 11.98 -6.25
C LEU A 103 10.65 12.28 -7.35
N LYS A 104 11.91 11.85 -7.14
CA LYS A 104 12.97 11.97 -8.17
C LYS A 104 12.61 11.19 -9.44
N LEU A 105 12.03 10.00 -9.29
CA LEU A 105 11.56 9.20 -10.42
C LEU A 105 10.40 9.87 -11.18
N GLN A 106 9.61 10.70 -10.52
CA GLN A 106 8.54 11.48 -11.15
C GLN A 106 9.03 12.71 -11.93
N ARG A 107 10.34 13.00 -11.91
CA ARG A 107 10.97 14.14 -12.60
C ARG A 107 10.41 15.49 -12.15
N LEU A 108 10.08 15.64 -10.90
CA LEU A 108 9.67 16.89 -10.28
C LEU A 108 10.87 17.84 -10.14
N SER A 109 10.61 19.15 -9.97
CA SER A 109 11.67 20.12 -9.67
C SER A 109 12.33 19.84 -8.32
N ALA A 110 13.60 20.23 -8.16
CA ALA A 110 14.33 20.06 -6.91
C ALA A 110 13.62 20.75 -5.73
N GLU A 111 13.01 21.90 -5.97
CA GLU A 111 12.22 22.65 -4.99
C GLU A 111 10.99 21.83 -4.53
N GLU A 112 10.23 21.28 -5.47
CA GLU A 112 9.05 20.48 -5.16
C GLU A 112 9.40 19.17 -4.45
N ILE A 113 10.49 18.51 -4.86
CA ILE A 113 11.03 17.32 -4.16
C ILE A 113 11.38 17.69 -2.72
N SER A 114 12.13 18.78 -2.50
CA SER A 114 12.51 19.23 -1.15
C SER A 114 11.28 19.55 -0.31
N ARG A 115 10.32 20.30 -0.85
CA ARG A 115 9.09 20.69 -0.16
C ARG A 115 8.27 19.48 0.27
N ARG A 116 8.02 18.53 -0.62
CA ARG A 116 7.23 17.31 -0.32
C ARG A 116 7.95 16.40 0.65
N THR A 117 9.25 16.20 0.48
CA THR A 117 10.08 15.40 1.40
C THR A 117 10.01 15.95 2.82
N GLN A 118 10.23 17.25 3.00
CA GLN A 118 10.18 17.88 4.32
C GLN A 118 8.77 17.83 4.93
N ALA A 119 7.72 17.99 4.13
CA ALA A 119 6.34 17.88 4.60
C ALA A 119 6.04 16.45 5.09
N ALA A 120 6.44 15.42 4.34
CA ALA A 120 6.27 14.03 4.71
C ALA A 120 7.06 13.66 5.97
N LEU A 121 8.31 14.10 6.09
CA LEU A 121 9.13 13.88 7.29
C LEU A 121 8.50 14.51 8.53
N ARG A 122 7.96 15.72 8.43
CA ARG A 122 7.25 16.38 9.54
C ARG A 122 5.98 15.62 9.93
N LEU A 123 5.14 15.26 8.96
CA LEU A 123 3.89 14.54 9.22
C LEU A 123 4.15 13.19 9.91
N CYS A 124 5.19 12.49 9.47
CA CYS A 124 5.59 11.18 9.99
C CYS A 124 6.53 11.25 11.22
N GLN A 125 6.78 12.45 11.77
CA GLN A 125 7.68 12.68 12.93
C GLN A 125 9.10 12.09 12.74
N LEU A 126 9.65 12.24 11.54
CA LEU A 126 10.99 11.74 11.18
C LEU A 126 12.03 12.85 10.94
N THR A 127 11.68 14.11 11.25
CA THR A 127 12.57 15.26 10.99
C THR A 127 13.91 15.13 11.68
N ASP A 128 13.92 14.69 12.95
CA ASP A 128 15.15 14.60 13.77
C ASP A 128 16.07 13.46 13.33
N VAL A 129 15.55 12.50 12.56
CA VAL A 129 16.30 11.35 12.04
C VAL A 129 16.46 11.39 10.51
N ALA A 130 16.21 12.55 9.89
CA ALA A 130 16.23 12.69 8.43
C ALA A 130 17.59 12.31 7.81
N GLU A 131 18.69 12.58 8.51
CA GLU A 131 20.05 12.26 8.07
C GLU A 131 20.57 10.91 8.58
N ALA A 132 19.79 10.21 9.43
CA ALA A 132 20.18 8.91 9.95
C ALA A 132 20.06 7.82 8.87
N HIS A 133 20.85 6.74 9.06
CA HIS A 133 20.68 5.54 8.25
C HIS A 133 19.41 4.80 8.68
N PRO A 134 18.49 4.44 7.75
CA PRO A 134 17.21 3.82 8.12
C PRO A 134 17.37 2.52 8.94
N LEU A 135 18.43 1.75 8.73
CA LEU A 135 18.68 0.51 9.49
C LEU A 135 19.10 0.76 10.94
N ASP A 136 19.54 1.97 11.29
CA ASP A 136 19.87 2.34 12.68
C ASP A 136 18.61 2.72 13.49
N LEU A 137 17.48 2.87 12.82
CA LEU A 137 16.19 3.19 13.44
C LEU A 137 15.55 1.93 14.04
N HIS A 138 14.70 2.09 15.06
CA HIS A 138 13.87 0.98 15.53
C HIS A 138 12.73 0.64 14.54
N ALA A 139 12.13 -0.55 14.68
CA ALA A 139 11.20 -1.11 13.70
C ALA A 139 10.04 -0.16 13.32
N ALA A 140 9.40 0.49 14.31
CA ALA A 140 8.30 1.42 14.07
C ALA A 140 8.76 2.65 13.25
N GLN A 141 9.92 3.22 13.56
CA GLN A 141 10.47 4.34 12.76
C GLN A 141 10.79 3.90 11.34
N ARG A 142 11.43 2.74 11.15
CA ARG A 142 11.69 2.21 9.79
C ARG A 142 10.39 2.06 8.99
N ARG A 143 9.35 1.53 9.63
CA ARG A 143 8.03 1.43 9.00
C ARG A 143 7.48 2.81 8.63
N MET A 144 7.63 3.80 9.51
CA MET A 144 7.23 5.18 9.23
C MET A 144 8.06 5.83 8.11
N VAL A 145 9.30 5.42 7.85
CA VAL A 145 10.06 5.86 6.66
C VAL A 145 9.37 5.43 5.37
N ALA A 146 8.90 4.17 5.29
CA ALA A 146 8.13 3.71 4.14
C ALA A 146 6.79 4.47 4.01
N VAL A 147 6.11 4.76 5.13
CA VAL A 147 4.90 5.59 5.16
C VAL A 147 5.19 7.02 4.68
N ALA A 148 6.31 7.63 5.10
CA ALA A 148 6.72 8.96 4.65
C ALA A 148 7.02 9.00 3.13
N SER A 149 7.57 7.93 2.58
CA SER A 149 7.77 7.80 1.13
C SER A 149 6.43 7.78 0.39
N LEU A 150 5.42 7.06 0.91
CA LEU A 150 4.06 7.07 0.37
C LEU A 150 3.39 8.44 0.52
N GLU A 151 3.59 9.11 1.66
CA GLU A 151 3.06 10.47 1.88
C GLU A 151 3.66 11.47 0.88
N ALA A 152 4.97 11.44 0.68
CA ALA A 152 5.65 12.32 -0.27
C ALA A 152 5.11 12.15 -1.69
N MET A 153 4.88 10.91 -2.11
CA MET A 153 4.32 10.55 -3.42
C MET A 153 2.84 10.90 -3.54
N ALA A 154 2.08 10.79 -2.46
CA ALA A 154 0.64 11.02 -2.37
C ALA A 154 -0.18 10.32 -3.48
N PRO A 155 -0.05 9.00 -3.68
CA PRO A 155 -0.77 8.28 -4.73
C PRO A 155 -2.28 8.26 -4.43
N PRO A 156 -3.14 8.27 -5.45
CA PRO A 156 -4.61 8.20 -5.27
C PRO A 156 -5.10 6.84 -4.74
N VAL A 157 -4.31 5.78 -4.88
CA VAL A 157 -4.64 4.45 -4.36
C VAL A 157 -3.52 3.96 -3.44
N LEU A 158 -3.88 3.47 -2.27
CA LEU A 158 -2.97 2.83 -1.32
C LEU A 158 -3.36 1.37 -1.10
N LEU A 159 -2.37 0.49 -1.15
CA LEU A 159 -2.48 -0.93 -0.85
C LEU A 159 -1.58 -1.23 0.37
N LEU A 160 -2.18 -1.61 1.49
CA LEU A 160 -1.50 -1.72 2.77
C LEU A 160 -1.57 -3.16 3.28
N ASP A 161 -0.42 -3.80 3.51
CA ASP A 161 -0.33 -5.15 4.05
C ASP A 161 0.06 -5.09 5.53
N GLU A 162 -0.87 -5.45 6.44
CA GLU A 162 -0.74 -5.39 7.89
C GLU A 162 -0.21 -4.03 8.39
N PRO A 163 -0.89 -2.91 8.05
CA PRO A 163 -0.33 -1.57 8.20
C PRO A 163 -0.10 -1.14 9.65
N SER A 164 -0.88 -1.63 10.62
CA SER A 164 -0.76 -1.28 12.04
C SER A 164 0.25 -2.13 12.82
N ARG A 165 0.86 -3.13 12.16
CA ARG A 165 1.81 -4.03 12.78
C ARG A 165 3.08 -3.29 13.21
N ASP A 166 3.67 -3.74 14.33
CA ASP A 166 4.95 -3.28 14.89
C ASP A 166 4.94 -1.83 15.43
N PHE A 167 3.78 -1.18 15.50
CA PHE A 167 3.63 0.12 16.14
C PHE A 167 3.28 -0.01 17.63
N ASP A 168 3.99 0.73 18.45
CA ASP A 168 3.53 1.06 19.81
C ASP A 168 2.42 2.12 19.77
N ALA A 169 1.90 2.50 20.93
CA ALA A 169 0.79 3.45 21.02
C ALA A 169 1.12 4.83 20.42
N HIS A 170 2.38 5.28 20.54
CA HIS A 170 2.81 6.56 19.98
C HIS A 170 2.83 6.51 18.45
N TRP A 171 3.53 5.52 17.89
CA TRP A 171 3.67 5.39 16.43
C TRP A 171 2.36 5.02 15.75
N LEU A 172 1.49 4.27 16.44
CA LEU A 172 0.13 4.02 15.96
C LEU A 172 -0.66 5.33 15.82
N THR A 173 -0.54 6.24 16.80
CA THR A 173 -1.19 7.56 16.73
C THR A 173 -0.68 8.39 15.54
N VAL A 174 0.63 8.40 15.31
CA VAL A 174 1.23 9.09 14.14
C VAL A 174 0.74 8.48 12.83
N PHE A 175 0.69 7.16 12.75
CA PHE A 175 0.20 6.44 11.59
C PHE A 175 -1.29 6.71 11.32
N GLU A 176 -2.14 6.69 12.35
CA GLU A 176 -3.57 7.01 12.23
C GLU A 176 -3.79 8.47 11.80
N HIS A 177 -2.94 9.40 12.24
CA HIS A 177 -2.97 10.79 11.76
C HIS A 177 -2.66 10.88 10.27
N TRP A 178 -1.66 10.14 9.79
CA TRP A 178 -1.39 10.03 8.35
C TRP A 178 -2.57 9.44 7.58
N LEU A 179 -3.21 8.38 8.09
CA LEU A 179 -4.42 7.81 7.50
C LEU A 179 -5.55 8.84 7.39
N ALA A 180 -5.75 9.67 8.44
CA ALA A 180 -6.73 10.75 8.41
C ALA A 180 -6.42 11.77 7.30
N THR A 181 -5.14 12.10 7.09
CA THR A 181 -4.69 12.97 5.99
C THR A 181 -4.98 12.35 4.62
N CYS A 182 -4.73 11.04 4.45
CA CYS A 182 -5.07 10.31 3.23
C CYS A 182 -6.58 10.34 2.95
N ARG A 183 -7.39 10.15 3.99
CA ARG A 183 -8.86 10.22 3.87
C ARG A 183 -9.33 11.60 3.46
N ALA A 184 -8.79 12.65 4.06
CA ALA A 184 -9.13 14.03 3.73
C ALA A 184 -8.79 14.40 2.26
N ARG A 185 -7.78 13.75 1.68
CA ARG A 185 -7.42 13.90 0.26
C ARG A 185 -8.28 13.07 -0.70
N GLY A 186 -9.16 12.20 -0.18
CA GLY A 186 -9.96 11.29 -1.00
C GLY A 186 -9.17 10.08 -1.52
N THR A 187 -8.07 9.70 -0.87
CA THR A 187 -7.27 8.52 -1.22
C THR A 187 -8.10 7.25 -1.03
N SER A 188 -8.13 6.37 -2.03
CA SER A 188 -8.74 5.05 -1.95
C SER A 188 -7.77 4.07 -1.29
N VAL A 189 -8.25 3.22 -0.40
CA VAL A 189 -7.38 2.30 0.37
C VAL A 189 -7.92 0.87 0.34
N VAL A 190 -7.03 -0.09 0.04
CA VAL A 190 -7.24 -1.49 0.39
C VAL A 190 -6.22 -1.87 1.44
N ALA A 191 -6.67 -2.42 2.57
CA ALA A 191 -5.76 -2.93 3.59
C ALA A 191 -6.07 -4.38 3.95
N ILE A 192 -5.01 -5.17 4.11
CA ILE A 192 -5.06 -6.46 4.77
C ILE A 192 -4.81 -6.19 6.24
N SER A 193 -5.69 -6.64 7.12
CA SER A 193 -5.48 -6.54 8.56
C SER A 193 -6.19 -7.66 9.31
N HIS A 194 -5.52 -8.18 10.34
CA HIS A 194 -6.08 -9.10 11.33
C HIS A 194 -6.59 -8.37 12.58
N ASP A 195 -6.34 -7.06 12.71
CA ASP A 195 -6.85 -6.25 13.80
C ASP A 195 -8.30 -5.80 13.51
N ALA A 196 -9.25 -6.49 14.14
CA ALA A 196 -10.67 -6.18 13.99
C ALA A 196 -11.05 -4.79 14.53
N ALA A 197 -10.34 -4.25 15.53
CA ALA A 197 -10.61 -2.92 16.07
C ALA A 197 -10.14 -1.84 15.10
N PHE A 198 -8.94 -1.99 14.54
CA PHE A 198 -8.40 -1.13 13.48
C PHE A 198 -9.31 -1.16 12.24
N THR A 199 -9.70 -2.37 11.80
CA THR A 199 -10.58 -2.55 10.65
C THR A 199 -11.92 -1.83 10.83
N ARG A 200 -12.61 -2.02 11.96
CA ARG A 200 -13.90 -1.36 12.23
C ARG A 200 -13.78 0.17 12.31
N ARG A 201 -12.63 0.69 12.79
CA ARG A 201 -12.41 2.13 12.92
C ARG A 201 -12.17 2.82 11.59
N HIS A 202 -11.46 2.17 10.69
CA HIS A 202 -10.95 2.82 9.49
C HIS A 202 -11.62 2.40 8.17
N PHE A 203 -12.29 1.26 8.10
CA PHE A 203 -12.79 0.73 6.84
C PHE A 203 -14.31 0.65 6.81
N SER A 204 -14.90 1.15 5.72
CA SER A 204 -16.34 1.16 5.51
C SER A 204 -16.88 -0.12 4.88
N ARG A 205 -15.98 -0.91 4.29
CA ARG A 205 -16.32 -2.18 3.63
C ARG A 205 -15.29 -3.24 4.00
N VAL A 206 -15.79 -4.42 4.34
CA VAL A 206 -14.97 -5.59 4.61
C VAL A 206 -15.30 -6.68 3.60
N VAL A 207 -14.27 -7.30 3.05
CA VAL A 207 -14.37 -8.42 2.12
C VAL A 207 -13.54 -9.57 2.65
N LEU A 208 -14.13 -10.75 2.71
CA LEU A 208 -13.45 -11.95 3.19
C LEU A 208 -12.89 -12.73 1.99
N LEU A 209 -11.60 -13.08 2.07
CA LEU A 209 -10.96 -14.00 1.13
C LEU A 209 -10.75 -15.35 1.81
N GLU A 210 -11.41 -16.37 1.29
CA GLU A 210 -11.32 -17.74 1.77
C GLU A 210 -10.99 -18.69 0.61
N ASN A 211 -9.98 -19.53 0.77
CA ASN A 211 -9.58 -20.51 -0.26
C ASN A 211 -9.46 -19.88 -1.67
N GLY A 212 -8.87 -18.70 -1.75
CA GLY A 212 -8.68 -17.98 -3.01
C GLY A 212 -9.96 -17.41 -3.66
N ARG A 213 -11.08 -17.33 -2.93
CA ARG A 213 -12.35 -16.77 -3.39
C ARG A 213 -12.83 -15.64 -2.50
N LEU A 214 -13.47 -14.62 -3.08
CA LEU A 214 -14.11 -13.58 -2.29
C LEU A 214 -15.52 -14.02 -1.87
N SER A 215 -15.81 -13.82 -0.58
CA SER A 215 -17.16 -13.80 -0.04
C SER A 215 -17.48 -12.41 0.49
N LYS A 216 -18.78 -12.04 0.52
CA LYS A 216 -19.18 -10.80 1.20
C LYS A 216 -18.91 -11.01 2.69
N GLY A 217 -18.11 -10.13 3.29
CA GLY A 217 -18.02 -10.00 4.75
C GLY A 217 -19.40 -9.60 5.30
N GLU A 218 -19.74 -10.17 6.44
CA GLU A 218 -20.93 -9.75 7.21
C GLU A 218 -20.80 -8.32 7.73
#